data_32d9c34f27d204cc1c7c749eab3d840e
#
_entry.id   32d9c34f27d204cc1c7c749eab3d840e
#
_cell.length_a   1.000
_cell.length_b   1.000
_cell.length_c   1.000
_cell.angle_alpha   90.00
_cell.angle_beta   90.00
_cell.angle_gamma   90.00
#
_symmetry.space_group_name_H-M   'P 1'
#
loop_
_entity.id
_entity.type
_entity.pdbx_description
1 polymer ?
#
loop_
_entity_poly.entity_id
_entity_poly.type
_entity_poly.pdbx_seq_one_letter_code
_entity_poly.pdbx_strand_id
1 'polypeptide(L)'
;MKQNLSYMDSVHRDGRIWNFSVAALLLAFPIAVAIIFGASPDWAALGMGLLATAPMYWTVSIIEVITYVPMLGASGAYLGFVTGNIANLKLPCAINALEQNEVSANSEEGEIISTIAIATSSIVTILIILVGVVCIVPLTPILEAEILVPAFDQILPALFGGLGVAFISKNWKLAIAPVVLMLVLFIFVPALNAGTVGIMVPVAALFTTAVGRIMYKKGVL
;
A
#
# COMPACT_ATOMS: atom_id res chain seq x y z
N MET A 1 -26.69 28.37 13.11
CA MET A 1 -26.59 28.36 11.65
C MET A 1 -25.71 27.17 11.24
N LYS A 2 -26.26 26.11 10.65
CA LYS A 2 -25.44 25.08 10.01
C LYS A 2 -24.84 25.71 8.77
N GLN A 3 -23.52 25.91 8.75
CA GLN A 3 -22.82 26.26 7.50
C GLN A 3 -23.12 25.15 6.50
N ASN A 4 -23.70 25.51 5.36
CA ASN A 4 -23.78 24.61 4.22
C ASN A 4 -22.34 24.45 3.70
N LEU A 5 -21.66 23.42 4.22
CA LEU A 5 -20.33 23.03 3.74
C LEU A 5 -20.46 22.61 2.27
N SER A 6 -19.51 23.02 1.44
CA SER A 6 -19.38 22.45 0.10
C SER A 6 -19.21 20.94 0.21
N TYR A 7 -19.59 20.19 -0.83
CA TYR A 7 -19.39 18.74 -0.89
C TYR A 7 -17.93 18.36 -0.54
N MET A 8 -16.97 19.04 -1.15
CA MET A 8 -15.54 18.82 -0.91
C MET A 8 -15.12 19.11 0.55
N ASP A 9 -15.65 20.15 1.17
CA ASP A 9 -15.36 20.45 2.57
C ASP A 9 -15.87 19.33 3.50
N SER A 10 -17.04 18.77 3.20
CA SER A 10 -17.57 17.63 3.95
C SER A 10 -16.73 16.38 3.77
N VAL A 11 -16.31 16.08 2.55
CA VAL A 11 -15.41 14.95 2.23
C VAL A 11 -14.10 15.05 3.00
N HIS A 12 -13.46 16.23 2.99
CA HIS A 12 -12.21 16.42 3.73
C HIS A 12 -12.39 16.36 5.24
N ARG A 13 -13.47 16.88 5.78
CA ARG A 13 -13.76 16.80 7.21
C ARG A 13 -13.98 15.35 7.64
N ASP A 14 -14.90 14.66 6.96
CA ASP A 14 -15.31 13.32 7.34
C ASP A 14 -14.20 12.30 7.05
N GLY A 15 -13.45 12.47 5.95
CA GLY A 15 -12.27 11.69 5.62
C GLY A 15 -11.15 11.81 6.66
N ARG A 16 -10.89 13.03 7.19
CA ARG A 16 -9.92 13.21 8.28
C ARG A 16 -10.38 12.53 9.56
N ILE A 17 -11.65 12.71 9.95
CA ILE A 17 -12.20 12.06 11.13
C ILE A 17 -12.07 10.54 11.01
N TRP A 18 -12.39 9.99 9.86
CA TRP A 18 -12.28 8.57 9.55
C TRP A 18 -10.84 8.07 9.69
N ASN A 19 -9.88 8.71 9.03
CA ASN A 19 -8.48 8.30 9.06
C ASN A 19 -7.85 8.42 10.46
N PHE A 20 -8.13 9.51 11.19
CA PHE A 20 -7.66 9.66 12.57
C PHE A 20 -8.30 8.67 13.53
N SER A 21 -9.57 8.33 13.32
CA SER A 21 -10.26 7.30 14.13
C SER A 21 -9.63 5.93 13.92
N VAL A 22 -9.32 5.56 12.69
CA VAL A 22 -8.64 4.29 12.39
C VAL A 22 -7.23 4.27 12.95
N ALA A 23 -6.47 5.35 12.80
CA ALA A 23 -5.13 5.47 13.39
C ALA A 23 -5.17 5.34 14.92
N ALA A 24 -6.14 5.97 15.56
CA ALA A 24 -6.34 5.84 17.01
C ALA A 24 -6.68 4.40 17.43
N LEU A 25 -7.54 3.71 16.67
CA LEU A 25 -7.88 2.30 16.93
C LEU A 25 -6.65 1.38 16.78
N LEU A 26 -5.83 1.59 15.74
CA LEU A 26 -4.60 0.82 15.54
C LEU A 26 -3.60 1.02 16.69
N LEU A 27 -3.47 2.25 17.20
CA LEU A 27 -2.60 2.55 18.33
C LEU A 27 -3.20 2.08 19.67
N ALA A 28 -4.52 2.07 19.80
CA ALA A 28 -5.18 1.61 21.00
C ALA A 28 -4.91 0.14 21.32
N PHE A 29 -4.74 -0.70 20.29
CA PHE A 29 -4.50 -2.13 20.49
C PHE A 29 -3.20 -2.42 21.25
N PRO A 30 -2.00 -2.01 20.81
CA PRO A 30 -0.77 -2.25 21.56
C PRO A 30 -0.77 -1.54 22.92
N ILE A 31 -1.40 -0.38 23.06
CA ILE A 31 -1.53 0.32 24.33
C ILE A 31 -2.39 -0.49 25.30
N ALA A 32 -3.53 -1.01 24.84
CA ALA A 32 -4.41 -1.84 25.67
C ALA A 32 -3.69 -3.13 26.12
N VAL A 33 -2.94 -3.79 25.24
CA VAL A 33 -2.12 -4.95 25.59
C VAL A 33 -1.09 -4.59 26.66
N ALA A 34 -0.38 -3.48 26.50
CA ALA A 34 0.62 -3.02 27.47
C ALA A 34 0.00 -2.76 28.86
N ILE A 35 -1.19 -2.16 28.89
CA ILE A 35 -1.91 -1.86 30.16
C ILE A 35 -2.42 -3.15 30.80
N ILE A 36 -3.08 -4.04 30.04
CA ILE A 36 -3.69 -5.27 30.57
C ILE A 36 -2.64 -6.23 31.14
N PHE A 37 -1.53 -6.36 30.45
CA PHE A 37 -0.46 -7.29 30.87
C PHE A 37 0.64 -6.64 31.73
N GLY A 38 0.52 -5.33 32.02
CA GLY A 38 1.53 -4.59 32.78
C GLY A 38 2.91 -4.57 32.11
N ALA A 39 2.96 -4.78 30.79
CA ALA A 39 4.19 -4.87 30.01
C ALA A 39 4.53 -3.51 29.39
N SER A 40 5.71 -2.98 29.71
CA SER A 40 6.24 -1.81 29.02
C SER A 40 7.13 -2.23 27.85
N PRO A 41 7.04 -1.55 26.71
CA PRO A 41 7.93 -1.85 25.59
C PRO A 41 9.38 -1.48 25.92
N ASP A 42 10.32 -2.23 25.39
CA ASP A 42 11.72 -1.80 25.33
C ASP A 42 11.81 -0.66 24.29
N TRP A 43 11.99 0.56 24.81
CA TRP A 43 12.03 1.77 23.98
C TRP A 43 13.21 1.81 23.03
N ALA A 44 14.34 1.17 23.36
CA ALA A 44 15.50 1.10 22.49
C ALA A 44 15.23 0.14 21.32
N ALA A 45 14.68 -1.03 21.60
CA ALA A 45 14.29 -1.99 20.58
C ALA A 45 13.18 -1.43 19.66
N LEU A 46 12.19 -0.73 20.25
CA LEU A 46 11.14 -0.06 19.47
C LEU A 46 11.73 1.00 18.54
N GLY A 47 12.65 1.84 19.05
CA GLY A 47 13.33 2.86 18.24
C GLY A 47 14.12 2.27 17.08
N MET A 48 14.88 1.20 17.31
CA MET A 48 15.61 0.50 16.25
C MET A 48 14.68 -0.13 15.22
N GLY A 49 13.58 -0.76 15.66
CA GLY A 49 12.56 -1.30 14.76
C GLY A 49 11.91 -0.23 13.89
N LEU A 50 11.57 0.93 14.48
CA LEU A 50 11.04 2.08 13.72
C LEU A 50 12.05 2.63 12.71
N LEU A 51 13.32 2.77 13.08
CA LEU A 51 14.36 3.21 12.15
C LEU A 51 14.56 2.24 10.97
N ALA A 52 14.38 0.95 11.19
CA ALA A 52 14.47 -0.05 10.14
C ALA A 52 13.26 -0.04 9.18
N THR A 53 12.06 0.26 9.68
CA THR A 53 10.81 0.11 8.92
C THR A 53 10.22 1.43 8.42
N ALA A 54 10.25 2.49 9.24
CA ALA A 54 9.60 3.75 8.91
C ALA A 54 10.08 4.39 7.60
N PRO A 55 11.39 4.40 7.24
CA PRO A 55 11.84 5.00 5.99
C PRO A 55 11.21 4.35 4.76
N MET A 56 11.06 3.02 4.78
CA MET A 56 10.40 2.29 3.70
C MET A 56 8.93 2.67 3.58
N TYR A 57 8.18 2.56 4.67
CA TYR A 57 6.74 2.80 4.65
C TYR A 57 6.40 4.27 4.35
N TRP A 58 7.14 5.23 4.88
CA TRP A 58 6.93 6.64 4.57
C TRP A 58 7.21 6.95 3.11
N THR A 59 8.28 6.41 2.54
CA THR A 59 8.60 6.60 1.12
C THR A 59 7.49 6.04 0.23
N VAL A 60 7.05 4.81 0.49
CA VAL A 60 5.95 4.18 -0.25
C VAL A 60 4.67 5.00 -0.11
N SER A 61 4.30 5.39 1.12
CA SER A 61 3.07 6.17 1.37
C SER A 61 3.09 7.53 0.65
N ILE A 62 4.22 8.23 0.63
CA ILE A 62 4.34 9.51 -0.08
C ILE A 62 4.15 9.31 -1.58
N ILE A 63 4.79 8.29 -2.16
CA ILE A 63 4.66 7.96 -3.58
C ILE A 63 3.20 7.56 -3.91
N GLU A 64 2.58 6.74 -3.08
CA GLU A 64 1.20 6.31 -3.26
C GLU A 64 0.21 7.49 -3.22
N VAL A 65 0.36 8.41 -2.26
CA VAL A 65 -0.49 9.60 -2.19
C VAL A 65 -0.37 10.43 -3.46
N ILE A 66 0.86 10.72 -3.90
CA ILE A 66 1.09 11.53 -5.11
C ILE A 66 0.54 10.83 -6.36
N THR A 67 0.62 9.49 -6.41
CA THR A 67 0.20 8.72 -7.58
C THR A 67 -1.31 8.47 -7.60
N TYR A 68 -1.89 8.06 -6.47
CA TYR A 68 -3.27 7.54 -6.47
C TYR A 68 -4.32 8.60 -6.17
N VAL A 69 -4.02 9.64 -5.40
CA VAL A 69 -5.02 10.68 -5.11
C VAL A 69 -5.57 11.34 -6.38
N PRO A 70 -4.75 11.71 -7.39
CA PRO A 70 -5.29 12.27 -8.64
C PRO A 70 -6.14 11.28 -9.46
N MET A 71 -5.98 9.98 -9.23
CA MET A 71 -6.70 8.93 -9.98
C MET A 71 -7.98 8.48 -9.29
N LEU A 72 -8.04 8.58 -7.97
CA LEU A 72 -9.17 8.12 -7.15
C LEU A 72 -10.10 9.25 -6.70
N GLY A 73 -9.65 10.48 -6.80
CA GLY A 73 -10.29 11.62 -6.15
C GLY A 73 -10.05 11.64 -4.62
N ALA A 74 -10.44 12.72 -3.96
CA ALA A 74 -10.19 12.91 -2.53
C ALA A 74 -10.97 11.90 -1.68
N SER A 75 -12.25 11.71 -1.97
CA SER A 75 -13.12 10.80 -1.24
C SER A 75 -12.68 9.34 -1.38
N GLY A 76 -12.41 8.90 -2.62
CA GLY A 76 -11.89 7.57 -2.90
C GLY A 76 -10.54 7.29 -2.25
N ALA A 77 -9.66 8.30 -2.19
CA ALA A 77 -8.37 8.18 -1.54
C ALA A 77 -8.50 7.98 -0.02
N TYR A 78 -9.31 8.77 0.69
CA TYR A 78 -9.54 8.60 2.13
C TYR A 78 -10.02 7.19 2.47
N LEU A 79 -10.93 6.63 1.67
CA LEU A 79 -11.43 5.28 1.87
C LEU A 79 -10.41 4.22 1.47
N GLY A 80 -9.73 4.42 0.35
CA GLY A 80 -8.75 3.49 -0.21
C GLY A 80 -7.55 3.28 0.71
N PHE A 81 -6.98 4.35 1.27
CA PHE A 81 -5.82 4.25 2.15
C PHE A 81 -6.12 3.53 3.47
N VAL A 82 -7.34 3.62 3.99
CA VAL A 82 -7.75 2.89 5.19
C VAL A 82 -8.02 1.42 4.90
N THR A 83 -8.69 1.13 3.78
CA THR A 83 -9.10 -0.23 3.43
C THR A 83 -8.01 -1.05 2.74
N GLY A 84 -6.93 -0.40 2.29
CA GLY A 84 -5.75 -1.04 1.70
C GLY A 84 -5.98 -1.67 0.33
N ASN A 85 -4.95 -2.35 -0.18
CA ASN A 85 -4.92 -3.02 -1.49
C ASN A 85 -5.33 -2.09 -2.66
N ILE A 86 -4.76 -0.87 -2.66
CA ILE A 86 -5.11 0.16 -3.63
C ILE A 86 -4.68 -0.25 -5.04
N ALA A 87 -3.40 -0.56 -5.23
CA ALA A 87 -2.80 -0.79 -6.54
C ALA A 87 -3.41 -1.97 -7.30
N ASN A 88 -3.70 -3.07 -6.59
CA ASN A 88 -4.09 -4.33 -7.23
C ASN A 88 -5.61 -4.51 -7.33
N LEU A 89 -6.38 -3.81 -6.52
CA LEU A 89 -7.82 -4.01 -6.45
C LEU A 89 -8.62 -2.71 -6.58
N LYS A 90 -8.39 -1.75 -5.69
CA LYS A 90 -9.22 -0.54 -5.60
C LYS A 90 -9.06 0.37 -6.80
N LEU A 91 -7.82 0.60 -7.23
CA LEU A 91 -7.52 1.44 -8.38
C LEU A 91 -8.11 0.84 -9.68
N PRO A 92 -7.90 -0.44 -10.03
CA PRO A 92 -8.58 -1.04 -11.18
C PRO A 92 -10.09 -0.96 -11.11
N CYS A 93 -10.70 -1.19 -9.93
CA CYS A 93 -12.15 -1.07 -9.77
C CYS A 93 -12.63 0.36 -10.02
N ALA A 94 -11.94 1.36 -9.48
CA ALA A 94 -12.30 2.77 -9.66
C ALA A 94 -12.16 3.20 -11.13
N ILE A 95 -11.01 2.89 -11.77
CA ILE A 95 -10.77 3.24 -13.18
C ILE A 95 -11.83 2.60 -14.07
N ASN A 96 -12.12 1.32 -13.89
CA ASN A 96 -13.11 0.61 -14.69
C ASN A 96 -14.53 1.21 -14.51
N ALA A 97 -14.89 1.60 -13.28
CA ALA A 97 -16.16 2.27 -13.02
C ALA A 97 -16.23 3.65 -13.67
N LEU A 98 -15.14 4.43 -13.65
CA LEU A 98 -15.06 5.73 -14.30
C LEU A 98 -15.18 5.61 -15.83
N GLU A 99 -14.47 4.65 -16.43
CA GLU A 99 -14.50 4.38 -17.86
C GLU A 99 -15.89 3.94 -18.31
N GLN A 100 -16.56 3.04 -17.58
CA GLN A 100 -17.91 2.57 -17.92
C GLN A 100 -18.97 3.67 -17.85
N ASN A 101 -18.76 4.68 -17.02
CA ASN A 101 -19.69 5.82 -16.89
C ASN A 101 -19.24 7.05 -17.68
N GLU A 102 -18.13 6.96 -18.43
CA GLU A 102 -17.58 8.05 -19.26
C GLU A 102 -17.32 9.34 -18.48
N VAL A 103 -16.89 9.23 -17.21
CA VAL A 103 -16.62 10.39 -16.34
C VAL A 103 -15.14 10.51 -15.99
N SER A 104 -14.71 11.74 -15.74
CA SER A 104 -13.34 12.03 -15.31
C SER A 104 -13.20 11.86 -13.80
N ALA A 105 -12.08 11.30 -13.34
CA ALA A 105 -11.78 11.16 -11.91
C ALA A 105 -11.78 12.48 -11.12
N ASN A 106 -11.54 13.61 -11.80
CA ASN A 106 -11.47 14.94 -11.19
C ASN A 106 -12.80 15.71 -11.24
N SER A 107 -13.90 15.10 -11.74
CA SER A 107 -15.24 15.68 -11.68
C SER A 107 -15.95 15.28 -10.40
N GLU A 108 -17.00 16.02 -9.99
CA GLU A 108 -17.81 15.66 -8.82
C GLU A 108 -18.48 14.29 -8.99
N GLU A 109 -18.97 14.00 -10.19
CA GLU A 109 -19.54 12.70 -10.55
C GLU A 109 -18.49 11.60 -10.49
N GLY A 110 -17.28 11.88 -10.97
CA GLY A 110 -16.16 10.94 -10.93
C GLY A 110 -15.73 10.60 -9.51
N GLU A 111 -15.69 11.58 -8.61
CA GLU A 111 -15.41 11.34 -7.18
C GLU A 111 -16.46 10.43 -6.53
N ILE A 112 -17.73 10.64 -6.84
CA ILE A 112 -18.82 9.82 -6.31
C ILE A 112 -18.70 8.37 -6.83
N ILE A 113 -18.54 8.21 -8.15
CA ILE A 113 -18.43 6.87 -8.78
C ILE A 113 -17.21 6.12 -8.28
N SER A 114 -16.06 6.79 -8.22
CA SER A 114 -14.83 6.20 -7.67
C SER A 114 -15.02 5.76 -6.22
N THR A 115 -15.64 6.59 -5.39
CA THR A 115 -15.93 6.27 -3.99
C THR A 115 -16.84 5.06 -3.84
N ILE A 116 -17.90 4.97 -4.64
CA ILE A 116 -18.82 3.83 -4.64
C ILE A 116 -18.09 2.55 -5.07
N ALA A 117 -17.27 2.61 -6.11
CA ALA A 117 -16.49 1.48 -6.60
C ALA A 117 -15.51 0.97 -5.52
N ILE A 118 -14.80 1.89 -4.85
CA ILE A 118 -13.87 1.55 -3.77
C ILE A 118 -14.60 0.98 -2.54
N ALA A 119 -15.73 1.57 -2.17
CA ALA A 119 -16.55 1.08 -1.06
C ALA A 119 -17.06 -0.33 -1.32
N THR A 120 -17.63 -0.57 -2.49
CA THR A 120 -18.14 -1.89 -2.91
C THR A 120 -17.02 -2.93 -2.94
N SER A 121 -15.89 -2.60 -3.55
CA SER A 121 -14.68 -3.44 -3.56
C SER A 121 -14.20 -3.77 -2.14
N SER A 122 -14.25 -2.80 -1.23
CA SER A 122 -13.84 -2.98 0.17
C SER A 122 -14.78 -3.94 0.90
N ILE A 123 -16.09 -3.75 0.75
CA ILE A 123 -17.11 -4.62 1.38
C ILE A 123 -16.95 -6.06 0.88
N VAL A 124 -16.86 -6.26 -0.43
CA VAL A 124 -16.68 -7.60 -1.03
C VAL A 124 -15.40 -8.26 -0.50
N THR A 125 -14.29 -7.51 -0.45
CA THR A 125 -13.02 -8.03 0.08
C THR A 125 -13.15 -8.45 1.55
N ILE A 126 -13.79 -7.64 2.38
CA ILE A 126 -14.00 -7.95 3.81
C ILE A 126 -14.86 -9.20 3.96
N LEU A 127 -15.92 -9.34 3.16
CA LEU A 127 -16.77 -10.53 3.19
C LEU A 127 -16.00 -11.80 2.79
N ILE A 128 -15.17 -11.72 1.76
CA ILE A 128 -14.31 -12.86 1.33
C ILE A 128 -13.31 -13.21 2.44
N ILE A 129 -12.67 -12.22 3.06
CA ILE A 129 -11.76 -12.45 4.18
C ILE A 129 -12.50 -13.07 5.37
N LEU A 130 -13.69 -12.59 5.70
CA LEU A 130 -14.51 -13.14 6.78
C LEU A 130 -14.84 -14.62 6.53
N VAL A 131 -15.24 -14.97 5.32
CA VAL A 131 -15.45 -16.36 4.93
C VAL A 131 -14.17 -17.18 5.06
N GLY A 132 -13.03 -16.64 4.61
CA GLY A 132 -11.70 -17.27 4.78
C GLY A 132 -11.38 -17.53 6.25
N VAL A 133 -11.60 -16.56 7.14
CA VAL A 133 -11.35 -16.69 8.58
C VAL A 133 -12.25 -17.77 9.21
N VAL A 134 -13.52 -17.83 8.85
CA VAL A 134 -14.44 -18.88 9.32
C VAL A 134 -14.00 -20.26 8.82
N CYS A 135 -13.51 -20.34 7.59
CA CYS A 135 -13.06 -21.59 6.98
C CYS A 135 -11.65 -22.01 7.39
N ILE A 136 -10.85 -21.17 8.06
CA ILE A 136 -9.45 -21.48 8.34
C ILE A 136 -9.29 -22.71 9.25
N VAL A 137 -10.13 -22.84 10.28
CA VAL A 137 -10.07 -23.95 11.21
C VAL A 137 -10.29 -25.30 10.53
N PRO A 138 -11.36 -25.51 9.74
CA PRO A 138 -11.57 -26.76 9.00
C PRO A 138 -10.54 -26.97 7.87
N LEU A 139 -9.92 -25.90 7.34
CA LEU A 139 -8.91 -26.01 6.30
C LEU A 139 -7.49 -26.25 6.85
N THR A 140 -7.24 -25.97 8.11
CA THR A 140 -5.92 -26.12 8.74
C THR A 140 -5.26 -27.50 8.47
N PRO A 141 -5.96 -28.65 8.59
CA PRO A 141 -5.33 -29.94 8.31
C PRO A 141 -4.87 -30.10 6.85
N ILE A 142 -5.52 -29.40 5.92
CA ILE A 142 -5.13 -29.40 4.50
C ILE A 142 -3.97 -28.44 4.30
N LEU A 143 -4.02 -27.27 4.92
CA LEU A 143 -2.99 -26.23 4.79
C LEU A 143 -1.65 -26.67 5.41
N GLU A 144 -1.70 -27.45 6.48
CA GLU A 144 -0.52 -27.97 7.19
C GLU A 144 -0.08 -29.36 6.67
N ALA A 145 -0.67 -29.86 5.59
CA ALA A 145 -0.23 -31.13 4.98
C ALA A 145 1.21 -30.99 4.48
N GLU A 146 2.06 -32.01 4.81
CA GLU A 146 3.51 -32.01 4.49
C GLU A 146 3.81 -31.71 3.01
N ILE A 147 2.90 -32.09 2.09
CA ILE A 147 3.03 -31.83 0.65
C ILE A 147 2.82 -30.37 0.33
N LEU A 148 1.97 -29.64 1.07
CA LEU A 148 1.58 -28.27 0.78
C LEU A 148 2.43 -27.22 1.51
N VAL A 149 2.97 -27.55 2.68
CA VAL A 149 3.81 -26.63 3.47
C VAL A 149 4.91 -25.98 2.63
N PRO A 150 5.73 -26.72 1.84
CA PRO A 150 6.78 -26.09 1.03
C PRO A 150 6.25 -25.12 -0.03
N ALA A 151 5.03 -25.34 -0.53
CA ALA A 151 4.39 -24.43 -1.48
C ALA A 151 3.94 -23.14 -0.77
N PHE A 152 3.39 -23.25 0.44
CA PHE A 152 2.98 -22.08 1.23
C PHE A 152 4.17 -21.24 1.67
N ASP A 153 5.31 -21.83 1.98
CA ASP A 153 6.56 -21.12 2.32
C ASP A 153 7.05 -20.25 1.15
N GLN A 154 6.70 -20.60 -0.09
CA GLN A 154 7.09 -19.88 -1.29
C GLN A 154 6.02 -18.85 -1.77
N ILE A 155 4.87 -18.72 -1.08
CA ILE A 155 3.80 -17.80 -1.52
C ILE A 155 4.30 -16.36 -1.58
N LEU A 156 4.98 -15.88 -0.53
CA LEU A 156 5.48 -14.50 -0.51
C LEU A 156 6.54 -14.24 -1.59
N PRO A 157 7.61 -15.05 -1.72
CA PRO A 157 8.56 -14.90 -2.82
C PRO A 157 7.90 -14.96 -4.20
N ALA A 158 6.95 -15.88 -4.41
CA ALA A 158 6.23 -16.00 -5.68
C ALA A 158 5.35 -14.78 -5.99
N LEU A 159 4.63 -14.26 -4.98
CA LEU A 159 3.80 -13.07 -5.12
C LEU A 159 4.64 -11.84 -5.49
N PHE A 160 5.71 -11.58 -4.72
CA PHE A 160 6.58 -10.44 -4.99
C PHE A 160 7.37 -10.59 -6.30
N GLY A 161 7.77 -11.81 -6.64
CA GLY A 161 8.39 -12.11 -7.94
C GLY A 161 7.43 -11.82 -9.10
N GLY A 162 6.19 -12.31 -9.02
CA GLY A 162 5.15 -12.06 -10.02
C GLY A 162 4.82 -10.58 -10.18
N LEU A 163 4.63 -9.86 -9.07
CA LEU A 163 4.42 -8.41 -9.08
C LEU A 163 5.63 -7.67 -9.67
N GLY A 164 6.84 -8.06 -9.28
CA GLY A 164 8.08 -7.50 -9.83
C GLY A 164 8.13 -7.63 -11.35
N VAL A 165 7.87 -8.82 -11.88
CA VAL A 165 7.82 -9.05 -13.34
C VAL A 165 6.73 -8.19 -13.98
N ALA A 166 5.54 -8.13 -13.42
CA ALA A 166 4.42 -7.35 -13.96
C ALA A 166 4.74 -5.85 -14.06
N PHE A 167 5.40 -5.27 -13.05
CA PHE A 167 5.79 -3.86 -13.07
C PHE A 167 7.02 -3.59 -13.95
N ILE A 168 8.03 -4.45 -13.88
CA ILE A 168 9.27 -4.32 -14.69
C ILE A 168 8.95 -4.46 -16.18
N SER A 169 8.10 -5.40 -16.58
CA SER A 169 7.77 -5.62 -17.98
C SER A 169 7.10 -4.43 -18.65
N LYS A 170 6.28 -3.68 -17.90
CA LYS A 170 5.60 -2.47 -18.41
C LYS A 170 6.58 -1.32 -18.69
N ASN A 171 7.63 -1.19 -17.89
CA ASN A 171 8.57 -0.08 -17.93
C ASN A 171 10.03 -0.57 -17.81
N TRP A 172 10.37 -1.61 -18.55
CA TRP A 172 11.66 -2.29 -18.44
C TRP A 172 12.87 -1.36 -18.59
N LYS A 173 12.79 -0.36 -19.48
CA LYS A 173 13.85 0.62 -19.68
C LYS A 173 14.14 1.42 -18.41
N LEU A 174 13.09 1.80 -17.68
CA LEU A 174 13.23 2.52 -16.41
C LEU A 174 13.72 1.61 -15.28
N ALA A 175 13.30 0.33 -15.29
CA ALA A 175 13.59 -0.62 -14.23
C ALA A 175 15.06 -1.09 -14.23
N ILE A 176 15.75 -1.12 -15.37
CA ILE A 176 17.14 -1.60 -15.47
C ILE A 176 18.07 -0.83 -14.52
N ALA A 177 17.99 0.49 -14.52
CA ALA A 177 18.93 1.32 -13.76
C ALA A 177 18.86 1.09 -12.23
N PRO A 178 17.68 1.13 -11.57
CA PRO A 178 17.60 0.85 -10.14
C PRO A 178 17.89 -0.63 -9.80
N VAL A 179 17.52 -1.57 -10.65
CA VAL A 179 17.84 -2.99 -10.44
C VAL A 179 19.35 -3.21 -10.46
N VAL A 180 20.05 -2.69 -11.45
CA VAL A 180 21.50 -2.80 -11.55
C VAL A 180 22.17 -2.10 -10.37
N LEU A 181 21.73 -0.89 -10.00
CA LEU A 181 22.26 -0.17 -8.84
C LEU A 181 22.13 -1.01 -7.57
N MET A 182 20.95 -1.55 -7.29
CA MET A 182 20.71 -2.35 -6.09
C MET A 182 21.52 -3.65 -6.09
N LEU A 183 21.61 -4.36 -7.21
CA LEU A 183 22.45 -5.55 -7.34
C LEU A 183 23.92 -5.22 -7.03
N VAL A 184 24.46 -4.16 -7.61
CA VAL A 184 25.84 -3.74 -7.36
C VAL A 184 26.04 -3.38 -5.89
N LEU A 185 25.15 -2.59 -5.29
CA LEU A 185 25.26 -2.20 -3.89
C LEU A 185 25.22 -3.40 -2.95
N PHE A 186 24.27 -4.31 -3.10
CA PHE A 186 24.12 -5.48 -2.22
C PHE A 186 25.24 -6.53 -2.41
N ILE A 187 25.86 -6.60 -3.60
CA ILE A 187 26.99 -7.51 -3.85
C ILE A 187 28.30 -6.93 -3.31
N PHE A 188 28.55 -5.65 -3.53
CA PHE A 188 29.87 -5.05 -3.24
C PHE A 188 29.96 -4.33 -1.89
N VAL A 189 28.85 -4.04 -1.22
CA VAL A 189 28.83 -3.37 0.08
C VAL A 189 28.39 -4.35 1.19
N PRO A 190 29.36 -4.95 1.94
CA PRO A 190 29.04 -5.98 2.95
C PRO A 190 28.14 -5.48 4.10
N ALA A 191 28.09 -4.16 4.32
CA ALA A 191 27.22 -3.56 5.33
C ALA A 191 25.73 -3.61 4.94
N LEU A 192 25.40 -3.84 3.66
CA LEU A 192 24.03 -3.96 3.18
C LEU A 192 23.59 -5.43 3.25
N ASN A 193 22.55 -5.67 4.01
CA ASN A 193 21.96 -6.98 4.22
C ASN A 193 20.43 -6.89 4.23
N ALA A 194 19.73 -8.00 4.45
CA ALA A 194 18.28 -8.03 4.50
C ALA A 194 17.67 -7.01 5.50
N GLY A 195 18.34 -6.72 6.60
CA GLY A 195 17.90 -5.72 7.59
C GLY A 195 18.00 -4.26 7.12
N THR A 196 18.83 -3.99 6.11
CA THR A 196 19.02 -2.62 5.57
C THR A 196 18.14 -2.31 4.37
N VAL A 197 17.37 -3.27 3.87
CA VAL A 197 16.46 -3.10 2.71
C VAL A 197 15.53 -1.92 2.92
N GLY A 198 14.93 -1.77 4.12
CA GLY A 198 14.02 -0.68 4.43
C GLY A 198 14.61 0.72 4.21
N ILE A 199 15.90 0.89 4.51
CA ILE A 199 16.62 2.16 4.31
C ILE A 199 16.99 2.36 2.83
N MET A 200 17.19 1.27 2.09
CA MET A 200 17.54 1.34 0.68
C MET A 200 16.33 1.68 -0.23
N VAL A 201 15.10 1.47 0.22
CA VAL A 201 13.90 1.83 -0.55
C VAL A 201 13.83 3.33 -0.89
N PRO A 202 14.02 4.29 0.05
CA PRO A 202 14.11 5.71 -0.29
C PRO A 202 15.20 6.01 -1.32
N VAL A 203 16.37 5.40 -1.17
CA VAL A 203 17.51 5.58 -2.09
C VAL A 203 17.14 5.11 -3.50
N ALA A 204 16.56 3.92 -3.61
CA ALA A 204 16.09 3.38 -4.87
C ALA A 204 15.01 4.26 -5.52
N ALA A 205 14.06 4.75 -4.73
CA ALA A 205 12.98 5.61 -5.20
C ALA A 205 13.50 6.95 -5.75
N LEU A 206 14.38 7.62 -5.01
CA LEU A 206 14.99 8.88 -5.45
C LEU A 206 15.85 8.67 -6.72
N PHE A 207 16.64 7.60 -6.75
CA PHE A 207 17.46 7.27 -7.91
C PHE A 207 16.59 6.98 -9.14
N THR A 208 15.54 6.17 -9.00
CA THR A 208 14.60 5.85 -10.09
C THR A 208 13.91 7.11 -10.61
N THR A 209 13.48 8.00 -9.72
CA THR A 209 12.87 9.28 -10.09
C THR A 209 13.84 10.17 -10.86
N ALA A 210 15.10 10.25 -10.41
CA ALA A 210 16.13 11.02 -11.11
C ALA A 210 16.41 10.46 -12.51
N VAL A 211 16.60 9.15 -12.61
CA VAL A 211 16.82 8.46 -13.90
C VAL A 211 15.60 8.65 -14.82
N GLY A 212 14.38 8.46 -14.30
CA GLY A 212 13.16 8.66 -15.06
C GLY A 212 13.04 10.08 -15.62
N ARG A 213 13.38 11.10 -14.81
CA ARG A 213 13.39 12.49 -15.26
C ARG A 213 14.42 12.75 -16.36
N ILE A 214 15.60 12.15 -16.28
CA ILE A 214 16.63 12.25 -17.31
C ILE A 214 16.16 11.56 -18.61
N MET A 215 15.59 10.37 -18.51
CA MET A 215 15.09 9.62 -19.66
C MET A 215 13.93 10.35 -20.35
N TYR A 216 13.01 10.91 -19.56
CA TYR A 216 11.91 11.73 -20.07
C TYR A 216 12.43 12.95 -20.84
N LYS A 217 13.39 13.71 -20.26
CA LYS A 217 14.00 14.86 -20.96
C LYS A 217 14.74 14.50 -22.25
N LYS A 218 15.20 13.24 -22.34
CA LYS A 218 15.90 12.73 -23.55
C LYS A 218 14.93 12.08 -24.55
N GLY A 219 13.62 12.06 -24.28
CA GLY A 219 12.62 11.45 -25.16
C GLY A 219 12.72 9.93 -25.28
N VAL A 220 13.25 9.26 -24.25
CA VAL A 220 13.41 7.79 -24.21
C VAL A 220 12.19 7.12 -23.55
N LEU A 221 11.48 7.88 -22.72
CA LEU A 221 10.21 7.56 -22.06
C LEU A 221 9.09 8.38 -22.67
#